data_d949083cc99f155c1b215538f8c06b99
#
_entry.id   d949083cc99f155c1b215538f8c06b99
#
_cell.length_a   1.000
_cell.length_b   1.000
_cell.length_c   1.000
_cell.angle_alpha   90.00
_cell.angle_beta   90.00
_cell.angle_gamma   90.00
#
_symmetry.space_group_name_H-M   'P 1'
#
loop_
_entity.id
_entity.type
_entity.pdbx_description
1 polymer ?
#
loop_
_entity_poly.entity_id
_entity_poly.type
_entity_poly.pdbx_seq_one_letter_code
_entity_poly.pdbx_strand_id
1 'polypeptide(L)'
;MVLGKKGVLAALSVMSVFSASAAQSASGEQTKLSEDPTKVVTQFGASYSDELRITGSLSLGAVKKLNASVSANGDEWRVGGSWLFDIGIVNFNFGKQSYDQGAERTTYSVGTFMPLSYFDIAPYGWQIFAMGGYSHVDGEIACLAGQGACLTSEIPGPEGWVLIPNSSDGGYLGAFALKPLSEKWTLMTAAAYSVGSNDYSGYFAAIGASYQFDKQQSFKLFAATEDSDYGSDQNLVLGYTYQFN
;
A
#
# COMPACT_ATOMS: atom_id res chain seq x y z
N MET A 1 -21.33 24.76 -14.01
CA MET A 1 -20.13 24.01 -14.38
C MET A 1 -19.16 24.09 -13.21
N VAL A 2 -19.34 23.21 -12.23
CA VAL A 2 -18.46 23.09 -11.05
C VAL A 2 -18.04 21.63 -11.04
N LEU A 3 -16.80 21.36 -11.43
CA LEU A 3 -16.18 20.05 -11.33
C LEU A 3 -15.87 19.78 -9.85
N GLY A 4 -16.74 19.03 -9.19
CA GLY A 4 -16.42 18.35 -7.95
C GLY A 4 -15.58 17.12 -8.25
N LYS A 5 -14.26 17.28 -8.40
CA LYS A 5 -13.32 16.16 -8.42
C LYS A 5 -13.09 15.69 -6.98
N LYS A 6 -13.87 14.73 -6.52
CA LYS A 6 -13.46 13.83 -5.45
C LYS A 6 -13.77 12.43 -5.93
N GLY A 7 -12.78 11.86 -6.63
CA GLY A 7 -12.81 10.50 -7.12
C GLY A 7 -12.83 9.53 -5.96
N VAL A 8 -13.62 8.51 -6.09
CA VAL A 8 -13.70 7.37 -5.16
C VAL A 8 -12.37 6.64 -5.21
N LEU A 9 -11.58 6.74 -4.15
CA LEU A 9 -10.33 5.98 -4.00
C LEU A 9 -10.65 4.50 -3.82
N ALA A 10 -10.62 3.77 -4.89
CA ALA A 10 -10.50 2.31 -4.85
C ALA A 10 -9.01 1.94 -4.82
N ALA A 11 -8.31 2.42 -3.79
CA ALA A 11 -6.89 2.19 -3.66
C ALA A 11 -6.59 0.71 -3.47
N LEU A 12 -5.79 0.16 -4.34
CA LEU A 12 -5.05 -1.06 -4.07
C LEU A 12 -4.32 -0.85 -2.74
N SER A 13 -4.81 -1.48 -1.68
CA SER A 13 -4.28 -1.40 -0.32
C SER A 13 -2.86 -1.97 -0.16
N VAL A 14 -2.09 -2.02 -1.23
CA VAL A 14 -0.75 -2.59 -1.29
C VAL A 14 0.31 -1.67 -0.69
N MET A 15 0.08 -0.36 -0.60
CA MET A 15 1.15 0.59 -0.30
C MET A 15 1.36 1.00 1.15
N SER A 16 0.58 0.56 2.11
CA SER A 16 0.96 0.77 3.51
C SER A 16 2.15 -0.08 3.98
N VAL A 17 2.79 -0.79 3.06
CA VAL A 17 3.97 -1.63 3.33
C VAL A 17 5.29 -0.86 3.21
N PHE A 18 5.28 0.46 2.95
CA PHE A 18 6.49 1.27 2.95
C PHE A 18 7.05 1.54 4.36
N SER A 19 6.99 0.52 5.18
CA SER A 19 7.58 0.56 6.51
C SER A 19 8.32 -0.75 6.75
N ALA A 20 9.60 -0.78 6.50
CA ALA A 20 10.39 -1.99 6.60
C ALA A 20 11.72 -1.82 7.30
N SER A 21 12.18 -2.81 8.00
CA SER A 21 13.51 -2.84 8.62
C SER A 21 14.03 -4.23 9.05
N ALA A 22 15.30 -4.36 9.19
CA ALA A 22 16.23 -5.46 9.11
C ALA A 22 16.07 -6.70 9.99
N ALA A 23 16.36 -7.88 9.43
CA ALA A 23 16.86 -9.05 10.16
C ALA A 23 18.12 -9.59 9.47
N GLN A 24 19.10 -9.96 10.27
CA GLN A 24 20.34 -10.57 9.82
C GLN A 24 20.11 -12.04 9.45
N SER A 25 20.47 -12.41 8.22
CA SER A 25 20.72 -13.80 7.85
C SER A 25 22.21 -13.96 7.56
N ALA A 26 22.80 -14.95 8.16
CA ALA A 26 24.19 -15.30 7.97
C ALA A 26 24.39 -15.91 6.57
N SER A 27 24.75 -15.07 5.60
CA SER A 27 25.60 -15.39 4.45
C SER A 27 25.77 -14.14 3.58
N GLY A 28 26.92 -13.45 3.70
CA GLY A 28 27.26 -12.29 2.86
C GLY A 28 26.42 -11.06 3.18
N GLU A 29 26.86 -10.28 4.17
CA GLU A 29 26.18 -9.11 4.73
C GLU A 29 26.04 -7.96 3.69
N GLN A 30 25.09 -8.08 2.77
CA GLN A 30 24.59 -6.90 2.08
C GLN A 30 23.69 -6.16 3.07
N THR A 31 24.14 -5.01 3.54
CA THR A 31 23.34 -4.14 4.42
C THR A 31 22.03 -3.79 3.72
N LYS A 32 20.92 -4.35 4.20
CA LYS A 32 19.59 -4.07 3.64
C LYS A 32 19.29 -2.57 3.71
N LEU A 33 18.76 -2.00 2.64
CA LEU A 33 18.32 -0.60 2.60
C LEU A 33 17.21 -0.34 3.64
N SER A 34 17.04 0.91 4.05
CA SER A 34 15.98 1.27 5.01
C SER A 34 14.59 0.98 4.45
N GLU A 35 14.39 1.05 3.14
CA GLU A 35 13.13 0.85 2.42
C GLU A 35 12.90 -0.60 1.96
N ASP A 36 13.79 -1.54 2.28
CA ASP A 36 13.65 -2.96 1.91
C ASP A 36 12.38 -3.56 2.54
N PRO A 37 11.39 -4.04 1.74
CA PRO A 37 10.14 -4.56 2.27
C PRO A 37 10.29 -5.85 3.08
N THR A 38 11.42 -6.55 2.95
CA THR A 38 11.70 -7.79 3.70
C THR A 38 12.39 -7.55 5.05
N LYS A 39 12.59 -6.33 5.41
CA LYS A 39 13.23 -5.93 6.66
C LYS A 39 12.27 -6.00 7.86
N VAL A 40 12.63 -6.58 9.02
CA VAL A 40 11.78 -6.73 10.23
C VAL A 40 12.32 -5.89 11.38
N VAL A 41 11.78 -4.68 11.63
CA VAL A 41 12.09 -3.89 12.86
C VAL A 41 10.88 -3.15 13.36
N THR A 42 11.04 -2.59 14.58
CA THR A 42 10.11 -1.64 15.18
C THR A 42 10.35 -0.26 14.60
N GLN A 43 9.29 0.40 14.15
CA GLN A 43 9.37 1.75 13.64
C GLN A 43 8.04 2.49 13.77
N PHE A 44 8.14 3.81 13.69
CA PHE A 44 7.04 4.75 13.63
C PHE A 44 7.20 5.61 12.38
N GLY A 45 6.10 5.96 11.74
CA GLY A 45 6.10 6.84 10.58
C GLY A 45 4.88 7.76 10.57
N ALA A 46 5.04 8.85 9.88
CA ALA A 46 3.96 9.76 9.52
C ALA A 46 4.08 10.11 8.04
N SER A 47 2.95 10.18 7.35
CA SER A 47 2.92 10.61 5.95
C SER A 47 1.75 11.55 5.71
N TYR A 48 1.92 12.43 4.75
CA TYR A 48 0.93 13.40 4.33
C TYR A 48 0.78 13.36 2.81
N SER A 49 -0.45 13.27 2.37
CA SER A 49 -0.88 13.55 1.00
C SER A 49 -2.01 14.58 1.08
N ASP A 50 -3.26 14.15 0.96
CA ASP A 50 -4.43 15.00 1.23
C ASP A 50 -4.77 15.01 2.72
N GLU A 51 -4.38 13.96 3.45
CA GLU A 51 -4.53 13.83 4.89
C GLU A 51 -3.28 13.28 5.57
N LEU A 52 -3.18 13.51 6.88
CA LEU A 52 -2.11 12.96 7.71
C LEU A 52 -2.45 11.49 8.05
N ARG A 53 -1.47 10.62 7.85
CA ARG A 53 -1.54 9.19 8.20
C ARG A 53 -0.39 8.84 9.14
N ILE A 54 -0.71 8.15 10.21
CA ILE A 54 0.25 7.59 11.15
C ILE A 54 0.42 6.11 10.87
N THR A 55 1.66 5.64 10.88
CA THR A 55 2.00 4.24 10.65
C THR A 55 2.92 3.73 11.74
N GLY A 56 2.84 2.45 12.05
CA GLY A 56 3.74 1.81 12.98
C GLY A 56 3.99 0.35 12.65
N SER A 57 5.15 -0.14 13.00
CA SER A 57 5.42 -1.58 13.03
C SER A 57 6.14 -1.98 14.31
N LEU A 58 5.83 -3.17 14.78
CA LEU A 58 6.44 -3.80 15.95
C LEU A 58 7.09 -5.12 15.53
N SER A 59 8.40 -5.21 15.66
CA SER A 59 9.14 -6.46 15.47
C SER A 59 8.86 -7.42 16.63
N LEU A 60 8.44 -8.63 16.30
CA LEU A 60 8.25 -9.75 17.23
C LEU A 60 9.36 -10.80 17.02
N GLY A 61 10.60 -10.38 17.20
CA GLY A 61 11.79 -11.17 16.92
C GLY A 61 12.31 -10.98 15.48
N ALA A 62 13.15 -11.91 15.03
CA ALA A 62 13.90 -11.73 13.77
C ALA A 62 13.07 -11.88 12.49
N VAL A 63 11.92 -12.56 12.54
CA VAL A 63 11.18 -12.98 11.35
C VAL A 63 9.71 -12.54 11.33
N LYS A 64 9.19 -11.93 12.40
CA LYS A 64 7.78 -11.55 12.48
C LYS A 64 7.65 -10.08 12.84
N LYS A 65 6.68 -9.40 12.24
CA LYS A 65 6.29 -8.04 12.63
C LYS A 65 4.77 -7.86 12.55
N LEU A 66 4.25 -7.00 13.41
CA LEU A 66 2.91 -6.45 13.29
C LEU A 66 3.00 -5.05 12.69
N ASN A 67 2.00 -4.67 11.92
CA ASN A 67 1.90 -3.37 11.29
C ASN A 67 0.53 -2.76 11.61
N ALA A 68 0.48 -1.45 11.78
CA ALA A 68 -0.77 -0.71 11.90
C ALA A 68 -0.63 0.65 11.21
N SER A 69 -1.73 1.14 10.68
CA SER A 69 -1.84 2.51 10.18
C SER A 69 -3.24 3.07 10.45
N VAL A 70 -3.32 4.39 10.61
CA VAL A 70 -4.57 5.11 10.79
C VAL A 70 -4.43 6.50 10.19
N SER A 71 -5.49 6.98 9.50
CA SER A 71 -5.62 8.37 9.07
C SER A 71 -6.00 9.26 10.26
N ALA A 72 -5.65 10.54 10.20
CA ALA A 72 -5.85 11.47 11.32
C ALA A 72 -7.34 11.73 11.62
N ASN A 73 -8.20 11.63 10.60
CA ASN A 73 -9.66 11.73 10.73
C ASN A 73 -10.31 10.40 11.19
N GLY A 74 -9.56 9.29 11.19
CA GLY A 74 -10.06 7.96 11.56
C GLY A 74 -10.81 7.21 10.47
N ASP A 75 -10.98 7.79 9.29
CA ASP A 75 -11.76 7.21 8.20
C ASP A 75 -11.09 6.00 7.55
N GLU A 76 -9.77 5.91 7.67
CA GLU A 76 -9.05 4.73 7.23
C GLU A 76 -8.15 4.18 8.34
N TRP A 77 -8.23 2.88 8.58
CA TRP A 77 -7.29 2.18 9.42
C TRP A 77 -6.96 0.81 8.85
N ARG A 78 -5.78 0.33 9.20
CA ARG A 78 -5.29 -0.98 8.79
C ARG A 78 -4.44 -1.60 9.87
N VAL A 79 -4.57 -2.91 10.03
CA VAL A 79 -3.69 -3.75 10.85
C VAL A 79 -3.21 -4.93 10.02
N GLY A 80 -2.02 -5.43 10.32
CA GLY A 80 -1.47 -6.56 9.59
C GLY A 80 -0.33 -7.21 10.31
N GLY A 81 0.12 -8.31 9.75
CA GLY A 81 1.28 -9.05 10.21
C GLY A 81 2.12 -9.51 9.03
N SER A 82 3.41 -9.69 9.28
CA SER A 82 4.34 -10.19 8.28
C SER A 82 5.22 -11.28 8.86
N TRP A 83 5.54 -12.25 8.03
CA TRP A 83 6.44 -13.33 8.36
C TRP A 83 7.52 -13.46 7.28
N LEU A 84 8.79 -13.31 7.70
CA LEU A 84 9.96 -13.45 6.83
C LEU A 84 10.32 -14.92 6.70
N PHE A 85 10.51 -15.38 5.49
CA PHE A 85 11.03 -16.69 5.09
C PHE A 85 12.35 -16.53 4.36
N ASP A 86 13.02 -17.61 4.04
CA ASP A 86 14.31 -17.59 3.36
C ASP A 86 14.24 -16.89 1.99
N ILE A 87 13.14 -17.02 1.28
CA ILE A 87 12.94 -16.50 -0.09
C ILE A 87 12.13 -15.20 -0.17
N GLY A 88 11.71 -14.63 0.97
CA GLY A 88 10.90 -13.41 0.98
C GLY A 88 10.04 -13.26 2.20
N ILE A 89 9.07 -12.35 2.14
CA ILE A 89 8.16 -12.04 3.25
C ILE A 89 6.70 -12.22 2.82
N VAL A 90 5.90 -12.88 3.64
CA VAL A 90 4.44 -12.95 3.48
C VAL A 90 3.79 -11.94 4.40
N ASN A 91 2.80 -11.20 3.89
CA ASN A 91 2.06 -10.17 4.60
C ASN A 91 0.58 -10.53 4.62
N PHE A 92 -0.05 -10.34 5.77
CA PHE A 92 -1.49 -10.42 5.97
C PHE A 92 -1.97 -9.05 6.40
N ASN A 93 -3.01 -8.52 5.76
CA ASN A 93 -3.56 -7.23 6.10
C ASN A 93 -5.08 -7.31 6.21
N PHE A 94 -5.60 -6.53 7.14
CA PHE A 94 -7.00 -6.26 7.34
C PHE A 94 -7.18 -4.76 7.53
N GLY A 95 -8.12 -4.15 6.82
CA GLY A 95 -8.36 -2.72 6.91
C GLY A 95 -9.79 -2.35 6.61
N LYS A 96 -10.18 -1.18 7.10
CA LYS A 96 -11.48 -0.56 6.84
C LYS A 96 -11.25 0.87 6.40
N GLN A 97 -12.08 1.31 5.47
CA GLN A 97 -12.12 2.68 4.97
C GLN A 97 -13.57 3.13 4.91
N SER A 98 -13.84 4.34 5.38
CA SER A 98 -15.12 5.03 5.28
C SER A 98 -14.99 6.20 4.31
N TYR A 99 -16.02 6.52 3.56
CA TYR A 99 -16.06 7.56 2.54
C TYR A 99 -17.08 8.64 2.89
N ASP A 100 -16.90 9.86 2.36
CA ASP A 100 -17.73 11.04 2.62
C ASP A 100 -19.23 10.81 2.41
N GLN A 101 -19.62 9.88 1.51
CA GLN A 101 -21.01 9.56 1.19
C GLN A 101 -21.62 8.48 2.10
N GLY A 102 -20.89 8.05 3.14
CA GLY A 102 -21.29 7.01 4.08
C GLY A 102 -21.02 5.58 3.62
N ALA A 103 -20.46 5.39 2.43
CA ALA A 103 -20.00 4.08 1.98
C ALA A 103 -18.83 3.59 2.85
N GLU A 104 -18.81 2.31 3.12
CA GLU A 104 -17.73 1.66 3.87
C GLU A 104 -17.11 0.53 3.05
N ARG A 105 -15.84 0.28 3.29
CA ARG A 105 -15.09 -0.78 2.62
C ARG A 105 -14.19 -1.51 3.61
N THR A 106 -14.26 -2.81 3.61
CA THR A 106 -13.40 -3.71 4.36
C THR A 106 -12.53 -4.50 3.38
N THR A 107 -11.24 -4.59 3.66
CA THR A 107 -10.29 -5.30 2.80
C THR A 107 -9.50 -6.31 3.61
N TYR A 108 -9.43 -7.54 3.10
CA TYR A 108 -8.57 -8.61 3.59
C TYR A 108 -7.58 -8.93 2.48
N SER A 109 -6.29 -9.01 2.81
CA SER A 109 -5.30 -9.40 1.81
C SER A 109 -4.21 -10.28 2.37
N VAL A 110 -3.70 -11.16 1.53
CA VAL A 110 -2.46 -11.90 1.74
C VAL A 110 -1.56 -11.69 0.52
N GLY A 111 -0.32 -11.33 0.77
CA GLY A 111 0.62 -11.06 -0.31
C GLY A 111 2.05 -11.36 0.08
N THR A 112 2.94 -11.29 -0.90
CA THR A 112 4.37 -11.56 -0.70
C THR A 112 5.23 -10.53 -1.40
N PHE A 113 6.43 -10.30 -0.85
CA PHE A 113 7.56 -9.67 -1.52
C PHE A 113 8.71 -10.65 -1.56
N MET A 114 9.21 -10.91 -2.74
CA MET A 114 10.30 -11.85 -3.00
C MET A 114 11.45 -11.11 -3.68
N PRO A 115 12.61 -10.95 -3.02
CA PRO A 115 13.77 -10.30 -3.64
C PRO A 115 14.29 -11.15 -4.81
N LEU A 116 14.39 -10.56 -5.99
CA LEU A 116 14.90 -11.26 -7.18
C LEU A 116 16.40 -11.53 -7.09
N SER A 117 17.11 -10.85 -6.17
CA SER A 117 18.50 -11.17 -5.84
C SER A 117 18.71 -12.59 -5.29
N TYR A 118 17.66 -13.21 -4.78
CA TYR A 118 17.68 -14.64 -4.42
C TYR A 118 17.95 -15.55 -5.64
N PHE A 119 17.60 -15.08 -6.83
CA PHE A 119 17.83 -15.75 -8.12
C PHE A 119 18.96 -15.10 -8.93
N ASP A 120 19.87 -14.37 -8.26
CA ASP A 120 20.97 -13.63 -8.89
C ASP A 120 20.53 -12.54 -9.88
N ILE A 121 19.28 -12.06 -9.78
CA ILE A 121 18.72 -11.00 -10.60
C ILE A 121 18.83 -9.66 -9.86
N ALA A 122 19.90 -8.90 -10.13
CA ALA A 122 20.14 -7.57 -9.57
C ALA A 122 20.78 -6.65 -10.64
N PRO A 123 20.08 -6.33 -11.74
CA PRO A 123 20.67 -5.59 -12.85
C PRO A 123 21.07 -4.18 -12.42
N TYR A 124 22.31 -3.80 -12.76
CA TYR A 124 22.82 -2.44 -12.52
C TYR A 124 22.68 -1.93 -11.08
N GLY A 125 22.71 -2.84 -10.08
CA GLY A 125 22.58 -2.50 -8.66
C GLY A 125 21.16 -2.13 -8.21
N TRP A 126 20.13 -2.47 -8.98
CA TRP A 126 18.75 -2.45 -8.52
C TRP A 126 18.47 -3.62 -7.58
N GLN A 127 17.78 -3.35 -6.50
CA GLN A 127 17.15 -4.38 -5.65
C GLN A 127 15.69 -4.47 -6.07
N ILE A 128 15.32 -5.54 -6.75
CA ILE A 128 13.97 -5.76 -7.28
C ILE A 128 13.28 -6.81 -6.44
N PHE A 129 12.05 -6.53 -6.06
CA PHE A 129 11.18 -7.43 -5.30
C PHE A 129 9.94 -7.72 -6.15
N ALA A 130 9.77 -8.97 -6.59
CA ALA A 130 8.51 -9.41 -7.13
C ALA A 130 7.47 -9.36 -6.02
N MET A 131 6.29 -8.88 -6.33
CA MET A 131 5.16 -8.85 -5.39
C MET A 131 3.92 -9.47 -6.02
N GLY A 132 3.12 -10.13 -5.20
CA GLY A 132 1.88 -10.71 -5.64
C GLY A 132 1.06 -11.16 -4.45
N GLY A 133 -0.23 -11.34 -4.67
CA GLY A 133 -1.11 -11.74 -3.60
C GLY A 133 -2.56 -11.86 -4.03
N TYR A 134 -3.38 -12.13 -3.04
CA TYR A 134 -4.82 -12.21 -3.12
C TYR A 134 -5.43 -11.14 -2.22
N SER A 135 -6.54 -10.57 -2.64
CA SER A 135 -7.36 -9.66 -1.84
C SER A 135 -8.84 -9.98 -1.98
N HIS A 136 -9.54 -9.88 -0.87
CA HIS A 136 -10.99 -9.85 -0.80
C HIS A 136 -11.42 -8.48 -0.33
N VAL A 137 -12.34 -7.86 -1.05
CA VAL A 137 -12.92 -6.56 -0.73
C VAL A 137 -14.41 -6.76 -0.54
N ASP A 138 -14.94 -6.25 0.56
CA ASP A 138 -16.36 -6.24 0.88
C ASP A 138 -16.76 -4.83 1.31
N GLY A 139 -17.84 -4.29 0.73
CA GLY A 139 -18.25 -2.93 1.02
C GLY A 139 -19.37 -2.43 0.12
N GLU A 140 -19.39 -1.12 -0.08
CA GLU A 140 -20.43 -0.43 -0.83
C GLU A 140 -19.80 0.58 -1.79
N ILE A 141 -20.44 0.75 -2.94
CA ILE A 141 -20.15 1.83 -3.89
C ILE A 141 -21.25 2.87 -3.77
N ALA A 142 -20.87 4.13 -3.57
CA ALA A 142 -21.80 5.26 -3.62
C ALA A 142 -21.93 5.76 -5.05
N CYS A 143 -23.14 5.81 -5.59
CA CYS A 143 -23.44 6.40 -6.88
C CYS A 143 -24.71 7.26 -6.84
N LEU A 144 -24.84 8.21 -7.77
CA LEU A 144 -26.03 9.02 -7.88
C LEU A 144 -27.20 8.20 -8.45
N ALA A 145 -28.37 8.33 -7.84
CA ALA A 145 -29.57 7.64 -8.30
C ALA A 145 -29.85 7.93 -9.79
N GLY A 146 -30.09 6.89 -10.58
CA GLY A 146 -30.36 6.99 -12.01
C GLY A 146 -29.13 7.10 -12.90
N GLN A 147 -27.91 6.94 -12.37
CA GLN A 147 -26.66 6.98 -13.16
C GLN A 147 -25.87 5.67 -12.99
N GLY A 148 -25.28 5.21 -14.08
CA GLY A 148 -24.35 4.06 -14.08
C GLY A 148 -24.95 2.80 -13.44
N ALA A 149 -24.26 2.23 -12.48
CA ALA A 149 -24.68 1.04 -11.74
C ALA A 149 -25.93 1.28 -10.88
N CYS A 150 -26.29 2.53 -10.59
CA CYS A 150 -27.48 2.93 -9.84
C CYS A 150 -28.75 3.18 -10.70
N LEU A 151 -28.85 2.52 -11.85
CA LEU A 151 -30.03 2.63 -12.73
C LEU A 151 -31.28 1.95 -12.15
N THR A 152 -31.15 1.04 -11.20
CA THR A 152 -32.27 0.36 -10.54
C THR A 152 -32.68 1.11 -9.29
N SER A 153 -33.97 1.41 -9.23
CA SER A 153 -34.71 2.22 -8.28
C SER A 153 -34.59 1.79 -6.82
N GLU A 154 -33.49 2.06 -6.16
CA GLU A 154 -33.49 2.13 -4.70
C GLU A 154 -33.79 3.56 -4.26
N ILE A 155 -34.45 3.71 -3.10
CA ILE A 155 -34.85 5.00 -2.56
C ILE A 155 -33.56 5.79 -2.28
N PRO A 156 -33.33 6.96 -2.89
CA PRO A 156 -32.14 7.73 -2.63
C PRO A 156 -31.99 8.07 -1.15
N GLY A 157 -30.81 7.86 -0.62
CA GLY A 157 -30.41 8.37 0.69
C GLY A 157 -30.31 9.90 0.72
N PRO A 158 -29.82 10.50 1.81
CA PRO A 158 -29.56 11.92 1.87
C PRO A 158 -28.72 12.39 0.67
N GLU A 159 -29.11 13.50 0.07
CA GLU A 159 -28.41 14.11 -1.09
C GLU A 159 -28.50 13.34 -2.43
N GLY A 160 -29.35 12.32 -2.56
CA GLY A 160 -29.55 11.59 -3.81
C GLY A 160 -28.52 10.49 -4.09
N TRP A 161 -27.68 10.14 -3.12
CA TRP A 161 -26.75 9.03 -3.21
C TRP A 161 -27.44 7.70 -2.88
N VAL A 162 -27.02 6.65 -3.57
CA VAL A 162 -27.43 5.26 -3.33
C VAL A 162 -26.19 4.46 -3.04
N LEU A 163 -26.23 3.63 -1.99
CA LEU A 163 -25.17 2.69 -1.65
C LEU A 163 -25.51 1.32 -2.22
N ILE A 164 -24.62 0.78 -3.06
CA ILE A 164 -24.78 -0.54 -3.65
C ILE A 164 -23.72 -1.48 -3.05
N PRO A 165 -24.11 -2.61 -2.46
CA PRO A 165 -23.16 -3.62 -2.02
C PRO A 165 -22.26 -4.07 -3.17
N ASN A 166 -20.96 -4.08 -2.93
CA ASN A 166 -19.96 -4.54 -3.88
C ASN A 166 -18.91 -5.38 -3.16
N SER A 167 -18.69 -6.58 -3.64
CA SER A 167 -17.61 -7.45 -3.18
C SER A 167 -16.80 -7.95 -4.34
N SER A 168 -15.50 -8.07 -4.17
CA SER A 168 -14.60 -8.61 -5.18
C SER A 168 -13.53 -9.46 -4.55
N ASP A 169 -13.33 -10.63 -5.15
CA ASP A 169 -12.21 -11.51 -4.91
C ASP A 169 -11.21 -11.34 -6.03
N GLY A 170 -9.95 -11.04 -5.71
CA GLY A 170 -8.98 -10.71 -6.73
C GLY A 170 -7.56 -11.12 -6.41
N GLY A 171 -6.72 -11.09 -7.44
CA GLY A 171 -5.29 -11.25 -7.33
C GLY A 171 -4.56 -10.06 -7.92
N TYR A 172 -3.34 -9.84 -7.45
CA TYR A 172 -2.45 -8.83 -8.03
C TYR A 172 -1.05 -9.40 -8.24
N LEU A 173 -0.35 -8.84 -9.22
CA LEU A 173 1.04 -9.13 -9.51
C LEU A 173 1.76 -7.83 -9.85
N GLY A 174 3.02 -7.70 -9.41
CA GLY A 174 3.79 -6.51 -9.68
C GLY A 174 5.24 -6.62 -9.23
N ALA A 175 5.90 -5.46 -9.18
CA ALA A 175 7.26 -5.34 -8.70
C ALA A 175 7.44 -4.03 -7.92
N PHE A 176 8.30 -4.11 -6.92
CA PHE A 176 8.86 -2.98 -6.20
C PHE A 176 10.37 -2.98 -6.40
N ALA A 177 10.98 -1.83 -6.64
CA ALA A 177 12.40 -1.77 -6.87
C ALA A 177 13.05 -0.57 -6.16
N LEU A 178 14.25 -0.81 -5.62
CA LEU A 178 15.08 0.14 -4.93
C LEU A 178 16.40 0.31 -5.67
N LYS A 179 16.85 1.55 -5.85
CA LYS A 179 18.16 1.88 -6.42
C LYS A 179 18.87 2.83 -5.48
N PRO A 180 19.93 2.39 -4.76
CA PRO A 180 20.78 3.30 -4.02
C PRO A 180 21.53 4.20 -5.01
N LEU A 181 21.33 5.51 -4.89
CA LEU A 181 22.02 6.53 -5.68
C LEU A 181 23.26 7.05 -4.95
N SER A 182 23.23 7.00 -3.61
CA SER A 182 24.34 7.32 -2.72
C SER A 182 24.12 6.65 -1.36
N GLU A 183 25.00 6.89 -0.39
CA GLU A 183 24.82 6.41 0.99
C GLU A 183 23.55 6.93 1.67
N LYS A 184 23.01 8.06 1.20
CA LYS A 184 21.83 8.72 1.78
C LYS A 184 20.60 8.73 0.89
N TRP A 185 20.76 8.56 -0.41
CA TRP A 185 19.65 8.65 -1.36
C TRP A 185 19.32 7.30 -1.97
N THR A 186 18.06 6.91 -1.91
CA THR A 186 17.51 5.72 -2.56
C THR A 186 16.35 6.11 -3.45
N LEU A 187 16.42 5.79 -4.74
CA LEU A 187 15.29 5.86 -5.66
C LEU A 187 14.39 4.64 -5.43
N MET A 188 13.07 4.87 -5.45
CA MET A 188 12.04 3.86 -5.24
C MET A 188 11.09 3.84 -6.42
N THR A 189 10.74 2.68 -6.93
CA THR A 189 9.67 2.53 -7.93
C THR A 189 8.81 1.32 -7.62
N ALA A 190 7.53 1.39 -8.00
CA ALA A 190 6.62 0.26 -7.89
C ALA A 190 5.64 0.27 -9.05
N ALA A 191 5.22 -0.91 -9.48
CA ALA A 191 4.10 -1.09 -10.38
C ALA A 191 3.40 -2.41 -10.08
N ALA A 192 2.08 -2.43 -10.15
CA ALA A 192 1.26 -3.63 -9.98
C ALA A 192 0.02 -3.56 -10.85
N TYR A 193 -0.46 -4.73 -11.23
CA TYR A 193 -1.72 -4.93 -11.91
C TYR A 193 -2.57 -5.91 -11.11
N SER A 194 -3.87 -5.65 -11.03
CA SER A 194 -4.85 -6.47 -10.30
C SER A 194 -6.03 -6.85 -11.18
N VAL A 195 -6.56 -8.03 -10.92
CA VAL A 195 -7.79 -8.55 -11.53
C VAL A 195 -8.63 -9.22 -10.46
N GLY A 196 -9.94 -9.20 -10.63
CA GLY A 196 -10.84 -9.81 -9.66
C GLY A 196 -12.17 -10.24 -10.27
N SER A 197 -13.06 -10.73 -9.40
CA SER A 197 -14.44 -11.05 -9.77
C SER A 197 -15.20 -9.78 -10.19
N ASN A 198 -16.33 -9.97 -10.88
CA ASN A 198 -17.16 -8.88 -11.41
C ASN A 198 -16.40 -7.97 -12.42
N ASP A 199 -15.55 -8.59 -13.25
CA ASP A 199 -14.72 -7.95 -14.29
C ASP A 199 -13.76 -6.86 -13.75
N TYR A 200 -13.50 -6.88 -12.42
CA TYR A 200 -12.59 -5.92 -11.79
C TYR A 200 -11.20 -5.98 -12.40
N SER A 201 -10.66 -4.81 -12.76
CA SER A 201 -9.28 -4.63 -13.13
C SER A 201 -8.73 -3.31 -12.57
N GLY A 202 -7.42 -3.25 -12.39
CA GLY A 202 -6.77 -2.03 -11.95
C GLY A 202 -5.25 -2.08 -12.08
N TYR A 203 -4.62 -0.92 -12.16
CA TYR A 203 -3.17 -0.80 -12.07
C TYR A 203 -2.77 0.26 -11.06
N PHE A 204 -1.58 0.09 -10.55
CA PHE A 204 -0.91 1.01 -9.66
C PHE A 204 0.52 1.24 -10.15
N ALA A 205 0.99 2.49 -10.10
CA ALA A 205 2.40 2.82 -10.33
C ALA A 205 2.86 3.93 -9.38
N ALA A 206 4.11 3.86 -8.93
CA ALA A 206 4.71 4.89 -8.10
C ALA A 206 6.19 5.06 -8.40
N ILE A 207 6.67 6.29 -8.21
CA ILE A 207 8.09 6.64 -8.26
C ILE A 207 8.38 7.65 -7.16
N GLY A 208 9.54 7.52 -6.52
CA GLY A 208 9.92 8.42 -5.45
C GLY A 208 11.35 8.24 -5.01
N ALA A 209 11.73 9.01 -4.01
CA ALA A 209 13.06 8.95 -3.40
C ALA A 209 12.96 8.98 -1.87
N SER A 210 13.87 8.30 -1.23
CA SER A 210 14.11 8.36 0.21
C SER A 210 15.44 9.04 0.49
N TYR A 211 15.47 9.89 1.49
CA TYR A 211 16.66 10.50 2.04
C TYR A 211 16.89 10.03 3.47
N GLN A 212 18.00 9.35 3.70
CA GLN A 212 18.42 8.87 5.01
C GLN A 212 19.19 9.97 5.75
N PHE A 213 18.64 10.50 6.81
CA PHE A 213 19.33 11.47 7.68
C PHE A 213 20.46 10.81 8.44
N ASP A 214 20.11 9.74 9.16
CA ASP A 214 20.98 8.89 9.93
C ASP A 214 20.50 7.43 9.85
N LYS A 215 21.02 6.54 10.69
CA LYS A 215 20.66 5.11 10.68
C LYS A 215 19.20 4.84 11.09
N GLN A 216 18.54 5.81 11.71
CA GLN A 216 17.21 5.65 12.29
C GLN A 216 16.15 6.47 11.55
N GLN A 217 16.53 7.56 10.90
CA GLN A 217 15.58 8.55 10.36
C GLN A 217 15.66 8.67 8.84
N SER A 218 14.51 8.62 8.19
CA SER A 218 14.41 8.87 6.76
C SER A 218 13.21 9.74 6.41
N PHE A 219 13.37 10.54 5.36
CA PHE A 219 12.29 11.23 4.66
C PHE A 219 12.05 10.58 3.31
N LYS A 220 10.79 10.59 2.88
CA LYS A 220 10.35 9.98 1.62
C LYS A 220 9.46 10.97 0.88
N LEU A 221 9.68 11.08 -0.42
CA LEU A 221 8.79 11.79 -1.32
C LEU A 221 8.50 10.87 -2.49
N PHE A 222 7.24 10.62 -2.78
CA PHE A 222 6.86 9.83 -3.95
C PHE A 222 5.55 10.31 -4.57
N ALA A 223 5.48 10.19 -5.89
CA ALA A 223 4.26 10.33 -6.66
C ALA A 223 3.72 8.93 -6.97
N ALA A 224 2.42 8.77 -6.84
CA ALA A 224 1.72 7.54 -7.13
C ALA A 224 0.52 7.83 -8.02
N THR A 225 0.20 6.89 -8.89
CA THR A 225 -1.04 6.87 -9.66
C THR A 225 -1.66 5.51 -9.58
N GLU A 226 -2.96 5.48 -9.49
CA GLU A 226 -3.77 4.27 -9.61
C GLU A 226 -4.95 4.53 -10.51
N ASP A 227 -5.40 3.49 -11.17
CA ASP A 227 -6.62 3.49 -11.99
C ASP A 227 -7.25 2.11 -11.88
N SER A 228 -8.57 2.09 -11.69
CA SER A 228 -9.36 0.87 -11.57
C SER A 228 -10.81 1.14 -11.93
N ASP A 229 -11.62 0.09 -12.01
CA ASP A 229 -13.06 0.21 -12.25
C ASP A 229 -13.81 0.98 -11.14
N TYR A 230 -13.16 1.23 -9.99
CA TYR A 230 -13.68 2.08 -8.91
C TYR A 230 -13.28 3.56 -9.03
N GLY A 231 -12.34 3.90 -9.92
CA GLY A 231 -11.87 5.27 -10.13
C GLY A 231 -10.37 5.38 -10.31
N SER A 232 -9.93 6.62 -10.56
CA SER A 232 -8.50 6.95 -10.73
C SER A 232 -8.07 8.00 -9.73
N ASP A 233 -6.82 7.90 -9.25
CA ASP A 233 -6.23 8.86 -8.34
C ASP A 233 -4.75 9.12 -8.61
N GLN A 234 -4.29 10.32 -8.24
CA GLN A 234 -2.90 10.73 -8.34
C GLN A 234 -2.50 11.47 -7.07
N ASN A 235 -1.52 10.95 -6.37
CA ASN A 235 -1.09 11.45 -5.09
C ASN A 235 0.39 11.81 -5.06
N LEU A 236 0.72 12.93 -4.41
CA LEU A 236 2.06 13.24 -3.97
C LEU A 236 2.15 13.04 -2.46
N VAL A 237 3.02 12.15 -2.01
CA VAL A 237 3.12 11.75 -0.60
C VAL A 237 4.48 12.14 -0.04
N LEU A 238 4.45 12.90 1.04
CA LEU A 238 5.62 13.19 1.87
C LEU A 238 5.55 12.32 3.13
N GLY A 239 6.61 11.60 3.45
CA GLY A 239 6.68 10.71 4.60
C GLY A 239 7.93 10.91 5.44
N TYR A 240 7.80 10.66 6.73
CA TYR A 240 8.89 10.55 7.68
C TYR A 240 8.81 9.20 8.37
N THR A 241 9.96 8.60 8.62
CA THR A 241 10.06 7.32 9.35
C THR A 241 11.19 7.38 10.37
N TYR A 242 10.90 6.91 11.58
CA TYR A 242 11.86 6.67 12.65
C TYR A 242 11.93 5.18 12.97
N GLN A 243 13.12 4.59 12.89
CA GLN A 243 13.40 3.18 13.18
C GLN A 243 14.05 3.07 14.57
N PHE A 244 13.49 2.22 15.42
CA PHE A 244 14.06 1.92 16.72
C PHE A 244 15.12 0.82 16.57
N ASN A 245 16.21 0.97 17.32
CA ASN A 245 17.28 -0.05 17.39
C ASN A 245 16.89 -1.20 18.31
#